data_51a1b3112bec14df84da9225ee17e31a
#
_entry.id   51a1b3112bec14df84da9225ee17e31a
#
_cell.length_a   1.000
_cell.length_b   1.000
_cell.length_c   1.000
_cell.angle_alpha   90.00
_cell.angle_beta   90.00
_cell.angle_gamma   90.00
#
_symmetry.space_group_name_H-M   'P 1'
#
loop_
_entity.id
_entity.type
_entity.pdbx_description
1 polymer ?
#
loop_
_entity_poly.entity_id
_entity_poly.type
_entity_poly.pdbx_seq_one_letter_code
_entity_poly.pdbx_strand_id
1 'polypeptide(L)'
;MGIAASGRTPYVIGALEYAKSLGSVTVSIASNPNSAMANIVDIVIDTVVGPEVLTGSSRLKSGTAQKLVLNMLTTASMILLGKCYENLMVDVQASNEKLKARAVRIVMQATDCDKVLAEQTLIEADQNAKLAIMMILSNLSKLEAKALLERHQGKLRNALSK
;
A
#
# COMPACT_ATOMS: atom_id res chain seq x y z
N MET A 1 8.03 2.61 -13.27
CA MET A 1 6.99 3.65 -13.47
C MET A 1 7.68 4.97 -13.72
N GLY A 2 7.34 5.69 -14.80
CA GLY A 2 7.83 7.01 -15.17
C GLY A 2 6.77 8.09 -14.90
N ILE A 3 7.15 9.19 -14.28
CA ILE A 3 6.23 10.27 -13.90
C ILE A 3 6.76 11.60 -14.45
N ALA A 4 5.99 12.23 -15.31
CA ALA A 4 6.30 13.57 -15.82
C ALA A 4 4.99 14.23 -16.30
N ALA A 5 4.67 15.41 -15.78
CA ALA A 5 3.44 16.11 -16.15
C ALA A 5 3.33 16.35 -17.66
N SER A 6 4.44 16.72 -18.32
CA SER A 6 4.49 16.91 -19.78
C SER A 6 4.44 15.59 -20.57
N GLY A 7 4.83 14.48 -19.97
CA GLY A 7 4.97 13.17 -20.62
C GLY A 7 6.08 13.09 -21.68
N ARG A 8 7.04 14.02 -21.69
CA ARG A 8 8.10 14.10 -22.71
C ARG A 8 9.50 14.40 -22.16
N THR A 9 9.73 14.17 -20.86
CA THR A 9 11.03 14.38 -20.23
C THR A 9 12.02 13.33 -20.70
N PRO A 10 13.14 13.69 -21.38
CA PRO A 10 14.03 12.71 -22.00
C PRO A 10 14.61 11.69 -21.02
N TYR A 11 14.98 12.11 -19.81
CA TYR A 11 15.46 11.22 -18.76
C TYR A 11 14.45 10.13 -18.41
N VAL A 12 13.18 10.50 -18.28
CA VAL A 12 12.11 9.55 -17.91
C VAL A 12 11.82 8.59 -19.06
N ILE A 13 11.85 9.09 -20.31
CA ILE A 13 11.70 8.27 -21.52
C ILE A 13 12.81 7.23 -21.57
N GLY A 14 14.07 7.64 -21.48
CA GLY A 14 15.22 6.71 -21.52
C GLY A 14 15.18 5.67 -20.38
N ALA A 15 14.76 6.08 -19.18
CA ALA A 15 14.59 5.14 -18.06
C ALA A 15 13.49 4.10 -18.32
N LEU A 16 12.37 4.50 -18.92
CA LEU A 16 11.28 3.61 -19.29
C LEU A 16 11.69 2.62 -20.40
N GLU A 17 12.35 3.13 -21.44
CA GLU A 17 12.89 2.30 -22.54
C GLU A 17 13.89 1.27 -22.02
N TYR A 18 14.81 1.69 -21.15
CA TYR A 18 15.77 0.78 -20.52
C TYR A 18 15.07 -0.27 -19.66
N ALA A 19 14.13 0.12 -18.80
CA ALA A 19 13.36 -0.83 -17.99
C ALA A 19 12.60 -1.84 -18.86
N LYS A 20 12.01 -1.39 -19.97
CA LYS A 20 11.31 -2.25 -20.93
C LYS A 20 12.27 -3.23 -21.63
N SER A 21 13.47 -2.79 -21.96
CA SER A 21 14.51 -3.67 -22.56
C SER A 21 14.95 -4.80 -21.63
N LEU A 22 14.80 -4.61 -20.30
CA LEU A 22 15.05 -5.63 -19.29
C LEU A 22 13.82 -6.52 -19.00
N GLY A 23 12.74 -6.41 -19.77
CA GLY A 23 11.52 -7.21 -19.60
C GLY A 23 10.61 -6.75 -18.44
N SER A 24 10.84 -5.56 -17.89
CA SER A 24 9.97 -5.01 -16.84
C SER A 24 8.68 -4.43 -17.43
N VAL A 25 7.54 -4.66 -16.76
CA VAL A 25 6.31 -3.94 -17.08
C VAL A 25 6.48 -2.46 -16.79
N THR A 26 6.16 -1.61 -17.75
CA THR A 26 6.36 -0.17 -17.68
C THR A 26 5.04 0.59 -17.59
N VAL A 27 5.03 1.65 -16.78
CA VAL A 27 3.85 2.47 -16.51
C VAL A 27 4.22 3.95 -16.65
N SER A 28 3.42 4.75 -17.33
CA SER A 28 3.56 6.20 -17.34
C SER A 28 2.45 6.90 -16.58
N ILE A 29 2.81 8.01 -15.89
CA ILE A 29 1.84 8.97 -15.34
C ILE A 29 2.16 10.33 -15.93
N ALA A 30 1.22 10.88 -16.71
CA ALA A 30 1.35 12.19 -17.34
C ALA A 30 0.06 13.00 -17.21
N SER A 31 0.14 14.32 -17.42
CA SER A 31 -1.04 15.19 -17.44
C SER A 31 -1.44 15.59 -18.88
N ASN A 32 -0.74 15.06 -19.88
CA ASN A 32 -1.04 15.26 -21.28
C ASN A 32 -1.30 13.91 -21.94
N PRO A 33 -2.46 13.72 -22.58
CA PRO A 33 -2.77 12.49 -23.29
C PRO A 33 -1.89 12.35 -24.54
N ASN A 34 -1.73 11.13 -25.01
CA ASN A 34 -0.91 10.79 -26.20
C ASN A 34 0.53 11.31 -26.10
N SER A 35 1.10 11.35 -24.91
CA SER A 35 2.45 11.82 -24.69
C SER A 35 3.51 10.87 -25.24
N ALA A 36 4.74 11.37 -25.43
CA ALA A 36 5.86 10.53 -25.86
C ALA A 36 6.08 9.31 -24.92
N MET A 37 5.87 9.49 -23.62
CA MET A 37 5.93 8.39 -22.66
C MET A 37 4.81 7.37 -22.88
N ALA A 38 3.59 7.82 -23.22
CA ALA A 38 2.45 6.93 -23.46
C ALA A 38 2.69 5.95 -24.60
N ASN A 39 3.46 6.36 -25.62
CA ASN A 39 3.72 5.53 -26.81
C ASN A 39 4.71 4.39 -26.58
N ILE A 40 5.45 4.37 -25.47
CA ILE A 40 6.53 3.41 -25.22
C ILE A 40 6.27 2.46 -24.04
N VAL A 41 5.24 2.73 -23.24
CA VAL A 41 4.93 1.96 -22.03
C VAL A 41 3.82 0.94 -22.24
N ASP A 42 3.69 0.00 -21.32
CA ASP A 42 2.65 -1.03 -21.34
C ASP A 42 1.34 -0.53 -20.72
N ILE A 43 1.42 0.37 -19.72
CA ILE A 43 0.26 0.94 -19.02
C ILE A 43 0.36 2.46 -19.00
N VAL A 44 -0.67 3.13 -19.47
CA VAL A 44 -0.75 4.59 -19.53
C VAL A 44 -1.76 5.09 -18.48
N ILE A 45 -1.35 6.08 -17.69
CA ILE A 45 -2.21 6.78 -16.73
C ILE A 45 -2.16 8.27 -17.06
N ASP A 46 -3.19 8.77 -17.70
CA ASP A 46 -3.31 10.19 -18.06
C ASP A 46 -4.21 10.94 -17.08
N THR A 47 -3.59 11.86 -16.32
CA THR A 47 -4.27 12.74 -15.36
C THR A 47 -4.50 14.11 -15.99
N VAL A 48 -5.47 14.23 -16.87
CA VAL A 48 -5.77 15.46 -17.60
C VAL A 48 -6.46 16.46 -16.66
N VAL A 49 -5.70 17.44 -16.15
CA VAL A 49 -6.19 18.42 -15.15
C VAL A 49 -6.50 19.80 -15.76
N GLY A 50 -6.29 19.97 -17.07
CA GLY A 50 -6.42 21.25 -17.73
C GLY A 50 -5.30 22.24 -17.38
N PRO A 51 -5.40 23.51 -17.83
CA PRO A 51 -4.34 24.50 -17.62
C PRO A 51 -4.18 24.86 -16.15
N GLU A 52 -2.92 25.06 -15.73
CA GLU A 52 -2.60 25.58 -14.40
C GLU A 52 -2.94 27.07 -14.29
N VAL A 53 -3.26 27.54 -13.07
CA VAL A 53 -3.48 28.97 -12.80
C VAL A 53 -2.25 29.81 -13.10
N LEU A 54 -1.05 29.23 -12.92
CA LEU A 54 0.21 29.77 -13.43
C LEU A 54 0.70 28.86 -14.54
N THR A 55 0.69 29.32 -15.76
CA THR A 55 1.08 28.54 -16.93
C THR A 55 2.45 27.87 -16.75
N GLY A 56 2.50 26.57 -16.96
CA GLY A 56 3.73 25.76 -16.80
C GLY A 56 4.07 25.32 -15.38
N SER A 57 3.37 25.80 -14.35
CA SER A 57 3.59 25.39 -12.95
C SER A 57 2.91 24.05 -12.64
N SER A 58 3.39 22.98 -13.25
CA SER A 58 2.80 21.62 -13.13
C SER A 58 2.84 21.01 -11.72
N ARG A 59 3.46 21.68 -10.76
CA ARG A 59 3.44 21.32 -9.34
C ARG A 59 2.07 21.51 -8.66
N LEU A 60 1.15 22.25 -9.27
CA LEU A 60 -0.16 22.59 -8.71
C LEU A 60 -1.17 21.46 -8.95
N LYS A 61 -2.02 21.56 -9.98
CA LYS A 61 -3.04 20.53 -10.26
C LYS A 61 -2.45 19.20 -10.71
N SER A 62 -1.47 19.24 -11.62
CA SER A 62 -0.79 18.04 -12.10
C SER A 62 -0.11 17.29 -10.95
N GLY A 63 0.67 17.99 -10.12
CA GLY A 63 1.34 17.39 -8.95
C GLY A 63 0.34 16.82 -7.95
N THR A 64 -0.79 17.49 -7.73
CA THR A 64 -1.87 16.98 -6.86
C THR A 64 -2.49 15.71 -7.43
N ALA A 65 -2.80 15.67 -8.72
CA ALA A 65 -3.36 14.48 -9.38
C ALA A 65 -2.37 13.30 -9.35
N GLN A 66 -1.09 13.54 -9.63
CA GLN A 66 -0.03 12.53 -9.54
C GLN A 66 0.08 11.94 -8.13
N LYS A 67 0.06 12.80 -7.10
CA LYS A 67 0.04 12.34 -5.69
C LYS A 67 -1.17 11.44 -5.41
N LEU A 68 -2.36 11.80 -5.89
CA LEU A 68 -3.56 10.99 -5.68
C LEU A 68 -3.45 9.62 -6.37
N VAL A 69 -2.95 9.57 -7.61
CA VAL A 69 -2.71 8.31 -8.33
C VAL A 69 -1.72 7.43 -7.57
N LEU A 70 -0.59 7.99 -7.12
CA LEU A 70 0.40 7.25 -6.33
C LEU A 70 -0.18 6.70 -5.03
N ASN A 71 -0.99 7.50 -4.33
CA ASN A 71 -1.67 7.06 -3.11
C ASN A 71 -2.66 5.93 -3.39
N MET A 72 -3.43 6.01 -4.49
CA MET A 72 -4.34 4.93 -4.89
C MET A 72 -3.58 3.65 -5.20
N LEU A 73 -2.51 3.72 -6.00
CA LEU A 73 -1.70 2.56 -6.38
C LEU A 73 -1.04 1.90 -5.17
N THR A 74 -0.40 2.69 -4.30
CA THR A 74 0.28 2.15 -3.12
C THR A 74 -0.71 1.60 -2.10
N THR A 75 -1.82 2.28 -1.85
CA THR A 75 -2.85 1.80 -0.93
C THR A 75 -3.49 0.51 -1.43
N ALA A 76 -3.89 0.45 -2.71
CA ALA A 76 -4.46 -0.75 -3.29
C ALA A 76 -3.46 -1.93 -3.25
N SER A 77 -2.19 -1.68 -3.55
CA SER A 77 -1.14 -2.69 -3.45
C SER A 77 -1.00 -3.26 -2.03
N MET A 78 -1.02 -2.40 -1.00
CA MET A 78 -0.94 -2.84 0.39
C MET A 78 -2.17 -3.64 0.83
N ILE A 79 -3.36 -3.26 0.36
CA ILE A 79 -4.60 -4.02 0.60
C ILE A 79 -4.51 -5.41 -0.04
N LEU A 80 -4.10 -5.48 -1.32
CA LEU A 80 -3.97 -6.74 -2.06
C LEU A 80 -2.92 -7.68 -1.45
N LEU A 81 -1.86 -7.11 -0.87
CA LEU A 81 -0.82 -7.84 -0.15
C LEU A 81 -1.26 -8.30 1.27
N GLY A 82 -2.49 -8.01 1.68
CA GLY A 82 -3.02 -8.41 3.00
C GLY A 82 -2.40 -7.64 4.17
N LYS A 83 -1.94 -6.41 3.94
CA LYS A 83 -1.38 -5.55 4.99
C LYS A 83 -2.43 -4.76 5.75
N CYS A 84 -3.69 -4.87 5.32
CA CYS A 84 -4.84 -4.24 5.95
C CYS A 84 -5.87 -5.30 6.37
N TYR A 85 -6.59 -5.00 7.45
CA TYR A 85 -7.79 -5.72 7.89
C TYR A 85 -8.87 -4.69 8.19
N GLU A 86 -10.02 -4.79 7.54
CA GLU A 86 -11.01 -3.71 7.47
C GLU A 86 -10.33 -2.37 7.05
N ASN A 87 -10.49 -1.31 7.83
CA ASN A 87 -9.81 -0.03 7.62
C ASN A 87 -8.51 0.12 8.43
N LEU A 88 -8.01 -0.96 9.04
CA LEU A 88 -6.84 -0.96 9.91
C LEU A 88 -5.59 -1.47 9.18
N MET A 89 -4.47 -0.75 9.33
CA MET A 89 -3.17 -1.23 8.89
C MET A 89 -2.59 -2.17 9.95
N VAL A 90 -2.69 -3.48 9.70
CA VAL A 90 -2.32 -4.51 10.68
C VAL A 90 -0.87 -4.97 10.60
N ASP A 91 -0.15 -4.58 9.57
CA ASP A 91 1.25 -4.97 9.34
C ASP A 91 2.21 -3.90 9.88
N VAL A 92 1.99 -3.51 11.15
CA VAL A 92 2.79 -2.50 11.85
C VAL A 92 3.89 -3.18 12.66
N GLN A 93 5.14 -2.74 12.45
CA GLN A 93 6.26 -3.11 13.33
C GLN A 93 6.38 -2.09 14.46
N ALA A 94 6.18 -2.53 15.69
CA ALA A 94 6.19 -1.67 16.88
C ALA A 94 7.63 -1.38 17.36
N SER A 95 8.37 -0.58 16.58
CA SER A 95 9.79 -0.26 16.85
C SER A 95 10.02 0.86 17.87
N ASN A 96 8.98 1.55 18.29
CA ASN A 96 9.03 2.60 19.32
C ASN A 96 7.72 2.67 20.11
N GLU A 97 7.72 3.39 21.24
CA GLU A 97 6.58 3.48 22.17
C GLU A 97 5.28 3.97 21.49
N LYS A 98 5.39 4.94 20.56
CA LYS A 98 4.23 5.42 19.80
C LYS A 98 3.62 4.32 18.93
N LEU A 99 4.46 3.51 18.29
CA LEU A 99 4.01 2.40 17.43
C LEU A 99 3.50 1.22 18.26
N LYS A 100 4.04 0.97 19.45
CA LYS A 100 3.47 0.00 20.41
C LYS A 100 2.07 0.39 20.84
N ALA A 101 1.87 1.64 21.28
CA ALA A 101 0.55 2.15 21.64
C ALA A 101 -0.45 2.10 20.46
N ARG A 102 0.03 2.29 19.23
CA ARG A 102 -0.78 2.14 18.01
C ARG A 102 -1.16 0.68 17.78
N ALA A 103 -0.22 -0.26 17.93
CA ALA A 103 -0.49 -1.69 17.76
C ALA A 103 -1.57 -2.19 18.74
N VAL A 104 -1.48 -1.79 20.01
CA VAL A 104 -2.52 -2.10 21.01
C VAL A 104 -3.89 -1.61 20.57
N ARG A 105 -4.00 -0.34 20.13
CA ARG A 105 -5.28 0.20 19.64
C ARG A 105 -5.81 -0.53 18.42
N ILE A 106 -4.94 -0.94 17.49
CA ILE A 106 -5.33 -1.71 16.29
C ILE A 106 -5.89 -3.06 16.70
N VAL A 107 -5.24 -3.78 17.64
CA VAL A 107 -5.73 -5.06 18.12
C VAL A 107 -7.09 -4.90 18.80
N MET A 108 -7.25 -3.93 19.71
CA MET A 108 -8.53 -3.63 20.35
C MET A 108 -9.65 -3.34 19.34
N GLN A 109 -9.38 -2.49 18.35
CA GLN A 109 -10.37 -2.13 17.33
C GLN A 109 -10.74 -3.28 16.41
N ALA A 110 -9.80 -4.17 16.12
CA ALA A 110 -10.03 -5.31 15.23
C ALA A 110 -10.78 -6.46 15.91
N THR A 111 -10.71 -6.55 17.25
CA THR A 111 -11.19 -7.73 18.00
C THR A 111 -12.22 -7.40 19.07
N ASP A 112 -12.51 -6.11 19.30
CA ASP A 112 -13.35 -5.62 20.40
C ASP A 112 -12.89 -6.07 21.80
N CYS A 113 -11.62 -6.47 21.95
CA CYS A 113 -11.06 -6.86 23.25
C CYS A 113 -10.66 -5.65 24.09
N ASP A 114 -10.45 -5.86 25.39
CA ASP A 114 -9.92 -4.85 26.28
C ASP A 114 -8.40 -4.64 26.08
N LYS A 115 -7.87 -3.60 26.71
CA LYS A 115 -6.45 -3.23 26.59
C LYS A 115 -5.52 -4.31 27.18
N VAL A 116 -5.95 -4.96 28.27
CA VAL A 116 -5.12 -5.95 28.97
C VAL A 116 -4.88 -7.16 28.08
N LEU A 117 -5.95 -7.69 27.49
CA LEU A 117 -5.87 -8.82 26.55
C LEU A 117 -5.07 -8.43 25.30
N ALA A 118 -5.27 -7.23 24.75
CA ALA A 118 -4.52 -6.76 23.59
C ALA A 118 -3.02 -6.69 23.87
N GLU A 119 -2.59 -6.14 25.01
CA GLU A 119 -1.20 -6.04 25.40
C GLU A 119 -0.55 -7.41 25.65
N GLN A 120 -1.24 -8.30 26.35
CA GLN A 120 -0.77 -9.66 26.60
C GLN A 120 -0.59 -10.45 25.29
N THR A 121 -1.60 -10.43 24.43
CA THR A 121 -1.53 -11.16 23.16
C THR A 121 -0.47 -10.58 22.22
N LEU A 122 -0.25 -9.25 22.23
CA LEU A 122 0.84 -8.64 21.46
C LEU A 122 2.23 -9.10 21.94
N ILE A 123 2.43 -9.27 23.24
CA ILE A 123 3.67 -9.82 23.78
C ILE A 123 3.86 -11.26 23.30
N GLU A 124 2.82 -12.10 23.39
CA GLU A 124 2.85 -13.49 22.91
C GLU A 124 3.09 -13.58 21.40
N ALA A 125 2.57 -12.62 20.63
CA ALA A 125 2.69 -12.53 19.17
C ALA A 125 4.00 -11.84 18.70
N ASP A 126 5.01 -11.65 19.57
CA ASP A 126 6.26 -10.93 19.24
C ASP A 126 6.00 -9.52 18.69
N GLN A 127 5.07 -8.78 19.26
CA GLN A 127 4.65 -7.44 18.82
C GLN A 127 4.07 -7.38 17.39
N ASN A 128 3.62 -8.51 16.86
CA ASN A 128 2.98 -8.59 15.56
C ASN A 128 1.45 -8.44 15.71
N ALA A 129 0.92 -7.27 15.36
CA ALA A 129 -0.50 -6.98 15.52
C ALA A 129 -1.40 -7.91 14.70
N LYS A 130 -1.00 -8.28 13.48
CA LYS A 130 -1.75 -9.20 12.62
C LYS A 130 -1.88 -10.59 13.24
N LEU A 131 -0.78 -11.10 13.80
CA LEU A 131 -0.76 -12.38 14.49
C LEU A 131 -1.61 -12.35 15.77
N ALA A 132 -1.49 -11.28 16.56
CA ALA A 132 -2.30 -11.09 17.77
C ALA A 132 -3.81 -11.06 17.44
N ILE A 133 -4.22 -10.33 16.41
CA ILE A 133 -5.62 -10.31 15.93
C ILE A 133 -6.08 -11.72 15.54
N MET A 134 -5.23 -12.45 14.79
CA MET A 134 -5.55 -13.81 14.37
C MET A 134 -5.74 -14.73 15.57
N MET A 135 -4.85 -14.68 16.57
CA MET A 135 -4.94 -15.48 17.81
C MET A 135 -6.27 -15.21 18.54
N ILE A 136 -6.64 -13.95 18.72
CA ILE A 136 -7.86 -13.57 19.44
C ILE A 136 -9.11 -14.01 18.68
N LEU A 137 -9.23 -13.67 17.38
CA LEU A 137 -10.44 -13.92 16.60
C LEU A 137 -10.67 -15.40 16.29
N SER A 138 -9.60 -16.19 16.19
CA SER A 138 -9.71 -17.63 15.91
C SER A 138 -9.63 -18.51 17.16
N ASN A 139 -9.27 -17.93 18.31
CA ASN A 139 -8.99 -18.66 19.57
C ASN A 139 -7.93 -19.77 19.37
N LEU A 140 -6.90 -19.49 18.57
CA LEU A 140 -5.80 -20.40 18.26
C LEU A 140 -4.53 -20.01 19.01
N SER A 141 -3.66 -20.99 19.25
CA SER A 141 -2.32 -20.74 19.74
C SER A 141 -1.49 -19.95 18.71
N LYS A 142 -0.41 -19.31 19.14
CA LYS A 142 0.52 -18.57 18.27
C LYS A 142 0.98 -19.41 17.07
N LEU A 143 1.32 -20.67 17.29
CA LEU A 143 1.82 -21.58 16.24
C LEU A 143 0.74 -21.89 15.20
N GLU A 144 -0.47 -22.21 15.64
CA GLU A 144 -1.60 -22.49 14.76
C GLU A 144 -2.05 -21.26 13.99
N ALA A 145 -2.17 -20.11 14.67
CA ALA A 145 -2.52 -18.84 14.06
C ALA A 145 -1.50 -18.42 12.98
N LYS A 146 -0.20 -18.59 13.25
CA LYS A 146 0.85 -18.32 12.29
C LYS A 146 0.76 -19.24 11.08
N ALA A 147 0.62 -20.54 11.29
CA ALA A 147 0.47 -21.52 10.20
C ALA A 147 -0.76 -21.23 9.33
N LEU A 148 -1.88 -20.82 9.95
CA LEU A 148 -3.11 -20.47 9.23
C LEU A 148 -2.93 -19.20 8.40
N LEU A 149 -2.28 -18.15 8.93
CA LEU A 149 -1.94 -16.96 8.17
C LEU A 149 -1.03 -17.27 6.98
N GLU A 150 -0.02 -18.11 7.15
CA GLU A 150 0.90 -18.50 6.07
C GLU A 150 0.17 -19.24 4.95
N ARG A 151 -0.73 -20.17 5.25
CA ARG A 151 -1.58 -20.85 4.26
C ARG A 151 -2.42 -19.89 3.43
N HIS A 152 -2.84 -18.77 4.01
CA HIS A 152 -3.64 -17.74 3.35
C HIS A 152 -2.81 -16.53 2.91
N GLN A 153 -1.48 -16.71 2.69
CA GLN A 153 -0.57 -15.67 2.19
C GLN A 153 -0.58 -14.39 3.05
N GLY A 154 -0.75 -14.53 4.36
CA GLY A 154 -0.82 -13.42 5.31
C GLY A 154 -2.08 -12.55 5.22
N LYS A 155 -3.11 -12.99 4.50
CA LYS A 155 -4.40 -12.28 4.34
C LYS A 155 -5.35 -12.67 5.48
N LEU A 156 -5.45 -11.81 6.49
CA LEU A 156 -6.21 -12.07 7.71
C LEU A 156 -7.69 -12.39 7.41
N ARG A 157 -8.33 -11.63 6.52
CA ARG A 157 -9.73 -11.85 6.12
C ARG A 157 -9.93 -13.26 5.55
N ASN A 158 -9.05 -13.70 4.67
CA ASN A 158 -9.17 -15.04 4.06
C ASN A 158 -8.91 -16.14 5.09
N ALA A 159 -8.00 -15.92 6.03
CA ALA A 159 -7.70 -16.88 7.09
C ALA A 159 -8.83 -17.01 8.12
N LEU A 160 -9.65 -15.99 8.30
CA LEU A 160 -10.79 -15.97 9.21
C LEU A 160 -12.11 -16.42 8.54
N SER A 161 -12.16 -16.42 7.20
CA SER A 161 -13.33 -16.92 6.46
C SER A 161 -13.39 -18.44 6.57
N LYS A 162 -14.49 -18.94 7.11
CA LYS A 162 -14.80 -20.39 7.18
C LYS A 162 -15.22 -20.90 5.82
#